data_c165dd6fa06478a7578fef68ff5240fc
#
_entry.id   c165dd6fa06478a7578fef68ff5240fc
#
_cell.length_a   1.000
_cell.length_b   1.000
_cell.length_c   1.000
_cell.angle_alpha   90.00
_cell.angle_beta   90.00
_cell.angle_gamma   90.00
#
_symmetry.space_group_name_H-M   'P 1'
#
loop_
_entity.id
_entity.type
_entity.pdbx_description
1 polymer ?
#
loop_
_entity_poly.entity_id
_entity_poly.type
_entity_poly.pdbx_seq_one_letter_code
_entity_poly.pdbx_strand_id
1 'polypeptide(L)'
;MNTTPATHTEEPTEAELEREGDIAADFLEGLLDIADIEGDLTLDVRAGRAYVSVESDDESLHRLADPDTVQALQELTRLAVQSETGRFSRLILDIGGSRETRQRQLEKLVDAAVAKLDEGASQASLPAMSSYERKLVHDVVAARGLVSESYGEGADRHTVIRRG
;
A
#
# COMPACT_ATOMS: atom_id res chain seq x y z
N MET A 1 -37.60 -22.69 4.40
CA MET A 1 -36.16 -22.96 4.24
C MET A 1 -35.59 -21.85 3.37
N ASN A 2 -35.03 -20.83 3.96
CA ASN A 2 -34.35 -19.77 3.22
C ASN A 2 -32.87 -20.15 3.10
N THR A 3 -32.51 -20.65 1.94
CA THR A 3 -31.11 -20.78 1.53
C THR A 3 -30.68 -19.41 1.06
N THR A 4 -30.02 -18.64 1.93
CA THR A 4 -29.27 -17.46 1.52
C THR A 4 -28.15 -17.94 0.62
N PRO A 5 -28.02 -17.49 -0.63
CA PRO A 5 -26.86 -17.82 -1.44
C PRO A 5 -25.65 -17.15 -0.79
N ALA A 6 -24.71 -17.98 -0.34
CA ALA A 6 -23.37 -17.48 -0.02
C ALA A 6 -22.84 -16.85 -1.31
N THR A 7 -22.68 -15.54 -1.32
CA THR A 7 -21.90 -14.83 -2.32
C THR A 7 -20.46 -15.30 -2.17
N HIS A 8 -20.11 -16.40 -2.85
CA HIS A 8 -18.75 -16.71 -3.18
C HIS A 8 -18.27 -15.55 -4.06
N THR A 9 -17.58 -14.62 -3.46
CA THR A 9 -16.79 -13.67 -4.22
C THR A 9 -15.67 -14.49 -4.83
N GLU A 10 -15.87 -14.97 -6.04
CA GLU A 10 -14.83 -15.66 -6.79
C GLU A 10 -13.62 -14.73 -6.88
N GLU A 11 -12.44 -15.27 -6.64
CA GLU A 11 -11.21 -14.51 -6.84
C GLU A 11 -11.12 -14.07 -8.30
N PRO A 12 -10.64 -12.85 -8.57
CA PRO A 12 -10.54 -12.35 -9.93
C PRO A 12 -9.58 -13.21 -10.73
N THR A 13 -9.94 -13.50 -11.97
CA THR A 13 -9.07 -14.17 -12.93
C THR A 13 -7.93 -13.27 -13.38
N GLU A 14 -6.87 -13.85 -13.92
CA GLU A 14 -5.73 -13.07 -14.45
C GLU A 14 -6.18 -12.06 -15.51
N ALA A 15 -7.06 -12.47 -16.44
CA ALA A 15 -7.61 -11.57 -17.46
C ALA A 15 -8.45 -10.41 -16.87
N GLU A 16 -9.15 -10.65 -15.77
CA GLU A 16 -9.85 -9.59 -15.05
C GLU A 16 -8.89 -8.62 -14.36
N LEU A 17 -7.79 -9.13 -13.80
CA LEU A 17 -6.75 -8.31 -13.19
C LEU A 17 -5.98 -7.49 -14.23
N GLU A 18 -5.69 -8.06 -15.40
CA GLU A 18 -5.11 -7.33 -16.53
C GLU A 18 -6.02 -6.18 -16.97
N ARG A 19 -7.33 -6.45 -17.08
CA ARG A 19 -8.32 -5.40 -17.39
C ARG A 19 -8.38 -4.31 -16.32
N GLU A 20 -8.30 -4.66 -15.03
CA GLU A 20 -8.21 -3.68 -13.96
C GLU A 20 -6.97 -2.78 -14.13
N GLY A 21 -5.84 -3.38 -14.49
CA GLY A 21 -4.59 -2.67 -14.79
C GLY A 21 -4.75 -1.69 -15.96
N ASP A 22 -5.38 -2.10 -17.05
CA ASP A 22 -5.61 -1.24 -18.22
C ASP A 22 -6.50 -0.03 -17.86
N ILE A 23 -7.59 -0.25 -17.13
CA ILE A 23 -8.47 0.83 -16.66
C ILE A 23 -7.71 1.78 -15.76
N ALA A 24 -6.91 1.25 -14.83
CA ALA A 24 -6.09 2.04 -13.93
C ALA A 24 -5.05 2.88 -14.70
N ALA A 25 -4.40 2.29 -15.70
CA ALA A 25 -3.44 2.99 -16.55
C ALA A 25 -4.09 4.15 -17.29
N ASP A 26 -5.24 3.94 -17.91
CA ASP A 26 -5.98 4.99 -18.62
C ASP A 26 -6.36 6.15 -17.68
N PHE A 27 -6.80 5.84 -16.47
CA PHE A 27 -7.11 6.84 -15.45
C PHE A 27 -5.86 7.64 -15.03
N LEU A 28 -4.76 6.97 -14.77
CA LEU A 28 -3.51 7.59 -14.34
C LEU A 28 -2.85 8.40 -15.45
N GLU A 29 -2.85 7.91 -16.69
CA GLU A 29 -2.38 8.66 -17.86
C GLU A 29 -3.16 9.98 -18.02
N GLY A 30 -4.49 9.93 -17.92
CA GLY A 30 -5.32 11.13 -17.97
C GLY A 30 -5.01 12.11 -16.84
N LEU A 31 -4.76 11.62 -15.64
CA LEU A 31 -4.39 12.44 -14.49
C LEU A 31 -3.01 13.10 -14.68
N LEU A 32 -2.02 12.34 -15.14
CA LEU A 32 -0.68 12.84 -15.42
C LEU A 32 -0.69 13.90 -16.53
N ASP A 33 -1.45 13.69 -17.58
CA ASP A 33 -1.64 14.65 -18.67
C ASP A 33 -2.24 15.97 -18.17
N ILE A 34 -3.27 15.91 -17.34
CA ILE A 34 -3.89 17.11 -16.74
C ILE A 34 -2.91 17.85 -15.83
N ALA A 35 -2.09 17.12 -15.09
CA ALA A 35 -1.10 17.67 -14.17
C ALA A 35 0.19 18.15 -14.87
N ASP A 36 0.32 17.92 -16.18
CA ASP A 36 1.54 18.19 -16.96
C ASP A 36 2.79 17.49 -16.34
N ILE A 37 2.61 16.21 -15.99
CA ILE A 37 3.66 15.36 -15.43
C ILE A 37 3.92 14.21 -16.40
N GLU A 38 5.18 14.03 -16.79
CA GLU A 38 5.60 12.88 -17.57
C GLU A 38 5.80 11.65 -16.70
N GLY A 39 5.34 10.50 -17.17
CA GLY A 39 5.53 9.23 -16.48
C GLY A 39 5.25 8.05 -17.40
N ASP A 40 6.07 7.03 -17.28
CA ASP A 40 5.90 5.75 -17.95
C ASP A 40 5.17 4.77 -17.01
N LEU A 41 4.08 4.18 -17.50
CA LEU A 41 3.31 3.21 -16.73
C LEU A 41 3.70 1.79 -17.11
N THR A 42 3.88 0.96 -16.11
CA THR A 42 4.10 -0.48 -16.25
C THR A 42 3.01 -1.23 -15.50
N LEU A 43 2.42 -2.22 -16.17
CA LEU A 43 1.36 -3.06 -15.62
C LEU A 43 1.88 -4.46 -15.35
N ASP A 44 1.45 -5.04 -14.23
CA ASP A 44 1.77 -6.40 -13.84
C ASP A 44 0.65 -7.00 -12.99
N VAL A 45 0.64 -8.31 -12.85
CA VAL A 45 -0.23 -9.03 -11.93
C VAL A 45 0.62 -9.74 -10.90
N ARG A 46 0.50 -9.36 -9.63
CA ARG A 46 1.29 -9.91 -8.53
C ARG A 46 0.40 -10.34 -7.38
N ALA A 47 0.58 -11.56 -6.92
CA ALA A 47 -0.16 -12.09 -5.78
C ALA A 47 -1.68 -11.89 -5.86
N GLY A 48 -2.27 -12.13 -7.03
CA GLY A 48 -3.71 -11.98 -7.26
C GLY A 48 -4.22 -10.54 -7.24
N ARG A 49 -3.37 -9.57 -7.57
CA ARG A 49 -3.70 -8.14 -7.65
C ARG A 49 -3.12 -7.51 -8.90
N ALA A 50 -3.85 -6.57 -9.48
CA ALA A 50 -3.29 -5.66 -10.46
C ALA A 50 -2.24 -4.77 -9.79
N TYR A 51 -1.10 -4.60 -10.42
CA TYR A 51 0.01 -3.79 -9.97
C TYR A 51 0.36 -2.77 -11.04
N VAL A 52 0.31 -1.50 -10.70
CA VAL A 52 0.62 -0.39 -11.61
C VAL A 52 1.77 0.41 -11.02
N SER A 53 2.84 0.57 -11.77
CA SER A 53 3.94 1.44 -11.41
C SER A 53 4.07 2.59 -12.40
N VAL A 54 4.39 3.77 -11.87
CA VAL A 54 4.67 4.98 -12.65
C VAL A 54 6.10 5.39 -12.37
N GLU A 55 6.90 5.50 -13.41
CA GLU A 55 8.29 5.91 -13.33
C GLU A 55 8.55 7.09 -14.25
N SER A 56 9.48 7.96 -13.91
CA SER A 56 9.90 9.08 -14.73
C SER A 56 11.30 9.55 -14.32
N ASP A 57 12.05 10.03 -15.29
CA ASP A 57 13.29 10.75 -15.04
C ASP A 57 13.04 12.22 -14.65
N ASP A 58 11.80 12.69 -14.77
CA ASP A 58 11.38 14.03 -14.40
C ASP A 58 11.11 14.13 -12.88
N GLU A 59 11.71 15.13 -12.25
CA GLU A 59 11.51 15.42 -10.83
C GLU A 59 10.05 15.75 -10.46
N SER A 60 9.23 16.15 -11.43
CA SER A 60 7.81 16.47 -11.19
C SER A 60 7.03 15.28 -10.62
N LEU A 61 7.38 14.04 -11.01
CA LEU A 61 6.76 12.84 -10.48
C LEU A 61 7.01 12.66 -8.97
N HIS A 62 8.13 13.14 -8.44
CA HIS A 62 8.45 13.03 -7.00
C HIS A 62 7.43 13.75 -6.12
N ARG A 63 6.73 14.77 -6.64
CA ARG A 63 5.64 15.44 -5.91
C ARG A 63 4.47 14.51 -5.62
N LEU A 64 4.26 13.51 -6.46
CA LEU A 64 3.21 12.49 -6.29
C LEU A 64 3.69 11.28 -5.49
N ALA A 65 4.97 11.15 -5.22
CA ALA A 65 5.58 10.00 -4.52
C ALA A 65 5.50 10.09 -2.98
N ASP A 66 4.98 11.19 -2.44
CA ASP A 66 4.68 11.31 -1.02
C ASP A 66 3.71 10.22 -0.56
N PRO A 67 3.93 9.56 0.60
CA PRO A 67 3.12 8.42 1.05
C PRO A 67 1.62 8.70 1.11
N ASP A 68 1.21 9.85 1.62
CA ASP A 68 -0.21 10.23 1.73
C ASP A 68 -0.82 10.47 0.34
N THR A 69 -0.06 11.09 -0.56
CA THR A 69 -0.47 11.32 -1.94
C THR A 69 -0.61 10.01 -2.71
N VAL A 70 0.35 9.10 -2.59
CA VAL A 70 0.28 7.77 -3.22
C VAL A 70 -0.93 6.99 -2.72
N GLN A 71 -1.20 7.02 -1.43
CA GLN A 71 -2.37 6.34 -0.85
C GLN A 71 -3.68 6.93 -1.39
N ALA A 72 -3.80 8.26 -1.46
CA ALA A 72 -4.96 8.93 -2.01
C ALA A 72 -5.16 8.60 -3.49
N LEU A 73 -4.10 8.63 -4.28
CA LEU A 73 -4.15 8.27 -5.71
C LEU A 73 -4.49 6.79 -5.91
N GLN A 74 -3.98 5.89 -5.07
CA GLN A 74 -4.34 4.48 -5.10
C GLN A 74 -5.83 4.28 -4.84
N GLU A 75 -6.40 4.95 -3.86
CA GLU A 75 -7.83 4.87 -3.56
C GLU A 75 -8.69 5.42 -4.71
N LEU A 76 -8.31 6.57 -5.27
CA LEU A 76 -9.01 7.15 -6.44
C LEU A 76 -8.93 6.22 -7.65
N THR A 77 -7.77 5.62 -7.90
CA THR A 77 -7.59 4.66 -9.01
C THR A 77 -8.44 3.42 -8.80
N ARG A 78 -8.52 2.90 -7.59
CA ARG A 78 -9.41 1.78 -7.23
C ARG A 78 -10.88 2.11 -7.45
N LEU A 79 -11.31 3.32 -7.10
CA LEU A 79 -12.68 3.79 -7.35
C LEU A 79 -12.97 3.92 -8.84
N ALA A 80 -12.02 4.39 -9.64
CA ALA A 80 -12.17 4.45 -11.10
C ALA A 80 -12.33 3.04 -11.70
N VAL A 81 -11.52 2.09 -11.28
CA VAL A 81 -11.63 0.67 -11.69
C VAL A 81 -12.98 0.08 -11.25
N GLN A 82 -13.38 0.31 -10.01
CA GLN A 82 -14.67 -0.17 -9.48
C GLN A 82 -15.85 0.40 -10.25
N SER A 83 -15.79 1.67 -10.63
CA SER A 83 -16.83 2.33 -11.43
C SER A 83 -17.05 1.66 -12.78
N GLU A 84 -15.99 1.16 -13.42
CA GLU A 84 -16.09 0.50 -14.73
C GLU A 84 -16.35 -1.00 -14.65
N THR A 85 -15.80 -1.66 -13.64
CA THR A 85 -15.92 -3.14 -13.50
C THR A 85 -17.10 -3.57 -12.63
N GLY A 86 -17.63 -2.68 -11.80
CA GLY A 86 -18.65 -3.00 -10.80
C GLY A 86 -18.13 -3.83 -9.61
N ARG A 87 -16.81 -4.05 -9.52
CA ARG A 87 -16.18 -4.89 -8.49
C ARG A 87 -15.15 -4.08 -7.71
N PHE A 88 -15.05 -4.39 -6.43
CA PHE A 88 -14.00 -3.81 -5.56
C PHE A 88 -12.61 -4.22 -6.06
N SER A 89 -11.76 -3.24 -6.34
CA SER A 89 -10.39 -3.47 -6.76
C SER A 89 -9.41 -3.44 -5.57
N ARG A 90 -8.49 -4.39 -5.56
CA ARG A 90 -7.38 -4.46 -4.62
C ARG A 90 -6.05 -4.05 -5.27
N LEU A 91 -6.13 -3.29 -6.34
CA LEU A 91 -5.01 -2.77 -7.11
C LEU A 91 -3.96 -2.10 -6.22
N ILE A 92 -2.71 -2.25 -6.58
CA ILE A 92 -1.57 -1.61 -5.94
C ILE A 92 -0.96 -0.60 -6.90
N LEU A 93 -0.75 0.62 -6.40
CA LEU A 93 -0.08 1.70 -7.11
C LEU A 93 1.30 1.96 -6.50
N ASP A 94 2.30 2.05 -7.34
CA ASP A 94 3.65 2.49 -7.01
C ASP A 94 4.03 3.71 -7.86
N ILE A 95 4.51 4.76 -7.23
CA ILE A 95 4.91 6.00 -7.91
C ILE A 95 6.37 6.30 -7.60
N GLY A 96 7.22 6.26 -8.63
CA GLY A 96 8.63 6.62 -8.53
C GLY A 96 9.40 5.81 -7.48
N GLY A 97 9.10 4.53 -7.31
CA GLY A 97 9.71 3.68 -6.29
C GLY A 97 9.24 4.00 -4.85
N SER A 98 8.10 4.67 -4.70
CA SER A 98 7.54 5.09 -3.40
C SER A 98 7.39 3.95 -2.40
N ARG A 99 7.05 2.75 -2.85
CA ARG A 99 6.89 1.57 -1.99
C ARG A 99 8.22 1.15 -1.36
N GLU A 100 9.28 1.07 -2.14
CA GLU A 100 10.62 0.72 -1.64
C GLU A 100 11.16 1.80 -0.70
N THR A 101 10.97 3.07 -1.07
CA THR A 101 11.35 4.20 -0.23
C THR A 101 10.58 4.16 1.11
N ARG A 102 9.29 3.89 1.07
CA ARG A 102 8.46 3.78 2.27
C ARG A 102 8.87 2.59 3.13
N GLN A 103 9.15 1.44 2.52
CA GLN A 103 9.65 0.27 3.24
C GLN A 103 10.94 0.59 4.00
N ARG A 104 11.90 1.25 3.36
CA ARG A 104 13.14 1.70 4.01
C ARG A 104 12.89 2.67 5.17
N GLN A 105 11.91 3.56 5.04
CA GLN A 105 11.51 4.45 6.14
C GLN A 105 10.91 3.66 7.31
N LEU A 106 10.07 2.68 7.05
CA LEU A 106 9.49 1.82 8.09
C LEU A 106 10.57 0.99 8.81
N GLU A 107 11.55 0.46 8.08
CA GLU A 107 12.70 -0.24 8.66
C GLU A 107 13.50 0.67 9.59
N LYS A 108 13.74 1.93 9.23
CA LYS A 108 14.39 2.91 10.09
C LYS A 108 13.57 3.23 11.35
N LEU A 109 12.25 3.29 11.25
CA LEU A 109 11.38 3.46 12.42
C LEU A 109 11.49 2.27 13.37
N VAL A 110 11.57 1.05 12.84
CA VAL A 110 11.81 -0.15 13.64
C VAL A 110 13.19 -0.11 14.29
N ASP A 111 14.24 0.30 13.56
CA ASP A 111 15.58 0.45 14.10
C ASP A 111 15.63 1.43 15.30
N ALA A 112 14.95 2.56 15.16
CA ALA A 112 14.84 3.55 16.24
C ALA A 112 14.09 3.00 17.46
N ALA A 113 13.03 2.22 17.23
CA ALA A 113 12.28 1.57 18.30
C ALA A 113 13.12 0.51 19.02
N VAL A 114 13.87 -0.31 18.28
CA VAL A 114 14.81 -1.29 18.85
C VAL A 114 15.87 -0.63 19.70
N ALA A 115 16.42 0.49 19.24
CA ALA A 115 17.40 1.26 20.03
C ALA A 115 16.83 1.72 21.39
N LYS A 116 15.57 2.15 21.43
CA LYS A 116 14.89 2.51 22.69
C LYS A 116 14.74 1.31 23.64
N LEU A 117 14.42 0.13 23.09
CA LEU A 117 14.36 -1.10 23.88
C LEU A 117 15.74 -1.50 24.43
N ASP A 118 16.80 -1.29 23.66
CA ASP A 118 18.19 -1.54 24.07
C ASP A 118 18.64 -0.58 25.18
N GLU A 119 18.11 0.63 25.20
CA GLU A 119 18.32 1.63 26.25
C GLU A 119 17.50 1.37 27.53
N GLY A 120 16.68 0.34 27.55
CA GLY A 120 15.92 -0.12 28.72
C GLY A 120 14.43 0.20 28.70
N ALA A 121 13.89 0.71 27.61
CA ALA A 121 12.44 0.86 27.47
C ALA A 121 11.74 -0.52 27.45
N SER A 122 10.61 -0.63 28.12
CA SER A 122 9.81 -1.88 28.14
C SER A 122 9.09 -2.12 26.81
N GLN A 123 8.73 -1.05 26.12
CA GLN A 123 8.08 -1.06 24.81
C GLN A 123 8.36 0.24 24.05
N ALA A 124 8.17 0.20 22.75
CA ALA A 124 8.29 1.37 21.89
C ALA A 124 7.13 1.43 20.91
N SER A 125 6.46 2.58 20.83
CA SER A 125 5.35 2.82 19.92
C SER A 125 5.84 3.46 18.63
N LEU A 126 5.31 2.99 17.49
CA LEU A 126 5.52 3.59 16.19
C LEU A 126 4.39 4.57 15.86
N PRO A 127 4.59 5.49 14.90
CA PRO A 127 3.51 6.33 14.40
C PRO A 127 2.33 5.52 13.85
N ALA A 128 1.14 6.12 13.81
CA ALA A 128 -0.02 5.54 13.14
C ALA A 128 0.28 5.28 11.66
N MET A 129 -0.21 4.16 11.15
CA MET A 129 0.04 3.73 9.78
C MET A 129 -1.06 2.79 9.27
N SER A 130 -1.11 2.61 7.95
CA SER A 130 -2.08 1.75 7.30
C SER A 130 -1.94 0.27 7.70
N SER A 131 -2.97 -0.53 7.46
CA SER A 131 -2.94 -1.99 7.71
C SER A 131 -1.82 -2.68 6.96
N TYR A 132 -1.57 -2.27 5.73
CA TYR A 132 -0.49 -2.79 4.90
C TYR A 132 0.89 -2.48 5.52
N GLU A 133 1.11 -1.23 5.93
CA GLU A 133 2.37 -0.83 6.55
C GLU A 133 2.59 -1.52 7.90
N ARG A 134 1.54 -1.65 8.70
CA ARG A 134 1.64 -2.40 9.97
C ARG A 134 2.03 -3.85 9.75
N LYS A 135 1.51 -4.49 8.68
CA LYS A 135 1.94 -5.85 8.32
C LYS A 135 3.42 -5.92 7.98
N LEU A 136 3.92 -4.98 7.16
CA LEU A 136 5.36 -4.90 6.86
C LEU A 136 6.20 -4.73 8.13
N VAL A 137 5.77 -3.87 9.03
CA VAL A 137 6.44 -3.67 10.33
C VAL A 137 6.43 -4.95 11.17
N HIS A 138 5.29 -5.65 11.27
CA HIS A 138 5.22 -6.93 12.00
C HIS A 138 6.19 -7.97 11.45
N ASP A 139 6.30 -8.07 10.12
CA ASP A 139 7.22 -9.00 9.47
C ASP A 139 8.69 -8.65 9.77
N VAL A 140 9.06 -7.37 9.72
CA VAL A 140 10.42 -6.89 10.05
C VAL A 140 10.75 -7.14 11.53
N VAL A 141 9.81 -6.85 12.42
CA VAL A 141 9.97 -7.05 13.87
C VAL A 141 10.12 -8.52 14.22
N ALA A 142 9.30 -9.39 13.64
CA ALA A 142 9.37 -10.84 13.82
C ALA A 142 10.71 -11.41 13.35
N ALA A 143 11.23 -10.94 12.21
CA ALA A 143 12.54 -11.33 11.69
C ALA A 143 13.69 -10.96 12.65
N ARG A 144 13.49 -9.99 13.54
CA ARG A 144 14.46 -9.59 14.58
C ARG A 144 14.24 -10.28 15.93
N GLY A 145 13.33 -11.23 16.01
CA GLY A 145 13.01 -11.98 17.23
C GLY A 145 12.28 -11.16 18.31
N LEU A 146 11.63 -10.06 17.90
CA LEU A 146 10.84 -9.18 18.77
C LEU A 146 9.35 -9.45 18.56
N VAL A 147 8.53 -8.94 19.47
CA VAL A 147 7.09 -9.04 19.45
C VAL A 147 6.47 -7.68 19.12
N SER A 148 5.47 -7.68 18.27
CA SER A 148 4.71 -6.48 17.91
C SER A 148 3.22 -6.73 17.94
N GLU A 149 2.47 -5.73 18.38
CA GLU A 149 1.01 -5.73 18.43
C GLU A 149 0.47 -4.40 17.95
N SER A 150 -0.70 -4.43 17.27
CA SER A 150 -1.37 -3.20 16.83
C SER A 150 -2.40 -2.75 17.87
N TYR A 151 -2.38 -1.47 18.19
CA TYR A 151 -3.28 -0.80 19.11
C TYR A 151 -3.98 0.38 18.44
N GLY A 152 -5.09 0.83 19.01
CA GLY A 152 -5.87 1.94 18.51
C GLY A 152 -6.87 1.54 17.42
N GLU A 153 -7.63 2.52 16.95
CA GLU A 153 -8.68 2.33 15.96
C GLU A 153 -8.57 3.39 14.85
N GLY A 154 -9.04 3.04 13.66
CA GLY A 154 -9.10 3.97 12.53
C GLY A 154 -7.75 4.61 12.20
N ALA A 155 -7.73 5.93 12.11
CA ALA A 155 -6.55 6.71 11.76
C ALA A 155 -5.43 6.69 12.83
N ASP A 156 -5.77 6.35 14.08
CA ASP A 156 -4.80 6.30 15.19
C ASP A 156 -4.18 4.92 15.39
N ARG A 157 -4.54 3.95 14.56
CA ARG A 157 -4.05 2.59 14.71
C ARG A 157 -2.56 2.49 14.39
N HIS A 158 -1.79 2.01 15.35
CA HIS A 158 -0.33 1.97 15.34
C HIS A 158 0.21 0.65 15.89
N THR A 159 1.49 0.41 15.69
CA THR A 159 2.20 -0.78 16.19
C THR A 159 3.04 -0.43 17.41
N VAL A 160 3.03 -1.30 18.39
CA VAL A 160 3.89 -1.27 19.59
C VAL A 160 4.81 -2.47 19.55
N ILE A 161 6.10 -2.24 19.77
CA ILE A 161 7.17 -3.25 19.75
C ILE A 161 7.66 -3.47 21.18
N ARG A 162 7.89 -4.73 21.54
CA ARG A 162 8.47 -5.13 22.83
C ARG A 162 9.36 -6.36 22.69
N ARG A 163 10.17 -6.61 23.69
CA ARG A 163 10.89 -7.90 23.81
C ARG A 163 9.89 -8.99 24.20
N GLY A 164 10.11 -10.20 23.68
CA GLY A 164 9.33 -11.38 24.04
C GLY A 164 9.62 -11.87 25.45
#